data_d9a5af0cc46e2cf4a4f0bf648822cdd2
#
_entry.id   d9a5af0cc46e2cf4a4f0bf648822cdd2
#
_cell.length_a   1.000
_cell.length_b   1.000
_cell.length_c   1.000
_cell.angle_alpha   90.00
_cell.angle_beta   90.00
_cell.angle_gamma   90.00
#
_symmetry.space_group_name_H-M   'P 1'
#
loop_
_entity.id
_entity.type
_entity.pdbx_description
1 polymer ?
#
loop_
_entity_poly.entity_id
_entity_poly.type
_entity_poly.pdbx_seq_one_letter_code
_entity_poly.pdbx_strand_id
1 'polypeptide(L)'
;MLPKKTGLKVELGGGIRSLETIREYLEMGITRVILGSVALKDPKLVRDAVEKFGSEKIVVGIDAMNEMVATEGWLESSDVHYIDLANKMVESGVKYFIFTDISKDGTLSGVNREQLKKLADATEGRANIVASGGVHTMDDIIACKEMGLYGTICGKSIYKGTLDLREAVKYAEV
;
A
#
# COMPACT_ATOMS: atom_id res chain seq x y z
N MET A 1 -11.40 -21.43 1.66
CA MET A 1 -10.68 -20.15 1.73
C MET A 1 -11.54 -19.02 1.19
N LEU A 2 -11.56 -17.86 1.84
CA LEU A 2 -12.38 -16.70 1.48
C LEU A 2 -12.25 -16.25 0.00
N PRO A 3 -11.04 -16.08 -0.59
CA PRO A 3 -10.93 -15.62 -1.97
C PRO A 3 -11.62 -16.55 -2.98
N LYS A 4 -11.48 -17.85 -2.82
CA LYS A 4 -12.09 -18.85 -3.72
C LYS A 4 -13.61 -18.92 -3.63
N LYS A 5 -14.19 -18.52 -2.48
CA LYS A 5 -15.65 -18.57 -2.27
C LYS A 5 -16.36 -17.28 -2.66
N THR A 6 -15.68 -16.14 -2.60
CA THR A 6 -16.28 -14.83 -2.79
C THR A 6 -15.93 -14.17 -4.12
N GLY A 7 -14.89 -14.66 -4.82
CA GLY A 7 -14.32 -14.01 -6.01
C GLY A 7 -13.56 -12.70 -5.72
N LEU A 8 -13.41 -12.32 -4.45
CA LEU A 8 -12.68 -11.12 -4.06
C LEU A 8 -11.18 -11.28 -4.32
N LYS A 9 -10.56 -10.22 -4.82
CA LYS A 9 -9.11 -10.09 -4.89
C LYS A 9 -8.61 -9.68 -3.51
N VAL A 10 -7.82 -10.55 -2.88
CA VAL A 10 -7.32 -10.33 -1.52
C VAL A 10 -5.84 -10.02 -1.56
N GLU A 11 -5.45 -8.95 -0.88
CA GLU A 11 -4.07 -8.63 -0.57
C GLU A 11 -3.80 -8.94 0.90
N LEU A 12 -2.66 -9.55 1.20
CA LEU A 12 -2.31 -9.99 2.55
C LEU A 12 -0.90 -9.53 2.91
N GLY A 13 -0.74 -8.93 4.06
CA GLY A 13 0.53 -8.50 4.64
C GLY A 13 0.64 -8.83 6.11
N GLY A 14 1.82 -8.59 6.66
CA GLY A 14 2.16 -8.80 8.07
C GLY A 14 3.09 -10.00 8.29
N GLY A 15 4.29 -9.72 8.79
CA GLY A 15 5.27 -10.74 9.20
C GLY A 15 5.88 -11.59 8.08
N ILE A 16 5.70 -11.26 6.80
CA ILE A 16 6.24 -12.00 5.66
C ILE A 16 7.74 -11.73 5.54
N ARG A 17 8.56 -12.77 5.69
CA ARG A 17 10.02 -12.66 5.75
C ARG A 17 10.77 -13.72 4.92
N SER A 18 10.06 -14.49 4.08
CA SER A 18 10.68 -15.51 3.23
C SER A 18 9.91 -15.72 1.93
N LEU A 19 10.62 -16.17 0.89
CA LEU A 19 10.02 -16.56 -0.40
C LEU A 19 9.08 -17.76 -0.26
N GLU A 20 9.28 -18.60 0.74
CA GLU A 20 8.41 -19.75 1.00
C GLU A 20 7.04 -19.28 1.48
N THR A 21 6.99 -18.40 2.47
CA THR A 21 5.73 -17.81 2.95
C THR A 21 4.98 -17.06 1.84
N ILE A 22 5.70 -16.32 0.99
CA ILE A 22 5.10 -15.65 -0.18
C ILE A 22 4.43 -16.68 -1.09
N ARG A 23 5.13 -17.78 -1.42
CA ARG A 23 4.61 -18.86 -2.26
C ARG A 23 3.34 -19.46 -1.67
N GLU A 24 3.39 -19.84 -0.40
CA GLU A 24 2.24 -20.44 0.30
C GLU A 24 0.99 -19.56 0.20
N TYR A 25 1.10 -18.26 0.47
CA TYR A 25 -0.02 -17.34 0.38
C TYR A 25 -0.57 -17.21 -1.05
N LEU A 26 0.31 -17.14 -2.06
CA LEU A 26 -0.11 -17.07 -3.46
C LEU A 26 -0.80 -18.36 -3.90
N GLU A 27 -0.29 -19.53 -3.50
CA GLU A 27 -0.92 -20.85 -3.77
C GLU A 27 -2.27 -21.00 -3.07
N MET A 28 -2.43 -20.38 -1.91
CA MET A 28 -3.72 -20.28 -1.21
C MET A 28 -4.74 -19.41 -1.94
N GLY A 29 -4.36 -18.67 -3.00
CA GLY A 29 -5.24 -17.82 -3.78
C GLY A 29 -5.25 -16.36 -3.36
N ILE A 30 -4.31 -15.93 -2.50
CA ILE A 30 -4.06 -14.51 -2.25
C ILE A 30 -3.58 -13.86 -3.55
N THR A 31 -4.17 -12.72 -3.89
CA THR A 31 -3.90 -12.04 -5.17
C THR A 31 -2.53 -11.37 -5.16
N ARG A 32 -2.21 -10.67 -4.07
CA ARG A 32 -0.93 -10.01 -3.84
C ARG A 32 -0.50 -10.17 -2.39
N VAL A 33 0.81 -10.20 -2.15
CA VAL A 33 1.40 -10.16 -0.82
C VAL A 33 2.04 -8.80 -0.57
N ILE A 34 1.85 -8.26 0.64
CA ILE A 34 2.36 -6.95 1.04
C ILE A 34 3.59 -7.16 1.92
N LEU A 35 4.72 -6.63 1.47
CA LEU A 35 6.00 -6.65 2.16
C LEU A 35 6.21 -5.28 2.82
N GLY A 36 6.15 -5.22 4.15
CA GLY A 36 6.35 -3.99 4.93
C GLY A 36 7.80 -3.83 5.39
N SER A 37 8.08 -3.95 6.69
CA SER A 37 9.41 -3.76 7.30
C SER A 37 10.56 -4.48 6.60
N VAL A 38 10.27 -5.63 5.98
CA VAL A 38 11.27 -6.40 5.22
C VAL A 38 11.79 -5.65 4.00
N ALA A 39 11.01 -4.75 3.40
CA ALA A 39 11.46 -3.93 2.27
C ALA A 39 12.64 -3.02 2.64
N LEU A 40 12.67 -2.56 3.89
CA LEU A 40 13.78 -1.78 4.43
C LEU A 40 14.93 -2.68 4.92
N LYS A 41 14.61 -3.75 5.66
CA LYS A 41 15.61 -4.61 6.34
C LYS A 41 16.31 -5.58 5.40
N ASP A 42 15.60 -6.12 4.41
CA ASP A 42 16.12 -7.06 3.40
C ASP A 42 15.57 -6.76 2.00
N PRO A 43 16.07 -5.69 1.35
CA PRO A 43 15.66 -5.33 -0.02
C PRO A 43 15.91 -6.44 -1.05
N LYS A 44 16.88 -7.33 -0.76
CA LYS A 44 17.18 -8.47 -1.63
C LYS A 44 16.02 -9.45 -1.69
N LEU A 45 15.36 -9.72 -0.57
CA LEU A 45 14.17 -10.58 -0.54
C LEU A 45 13.07 -10.02 -1.44
N VAL A 46 12.87 -8.69 -1.44
CA VAL A 46 11.85 -8.05 -2.29
C VAL A 46 12.17 -8.25 -3.77
N ARG A 47 13.42 -8.02 -4.18
CA ARG A 47 13.88 -8.24 -5.57
C ARG A 47 13.70 -9.70 -5.97
N ASP A 48 14.18 -10.63 -5.15
CA ASP A 48 14.05 -12.07 -5.42
C ASP A 48 12.57 -12.51 -5.52
N ALA A 49 11.69 -11.88 -4.72
CA ALA A 49 10.25 -12.13 -4.79
C ALA A 49 9.64 -11.61 -6.10
N VAL A 50 10.02 -10.41 -6.54
CA VAL A 50 9.58 -9.84 -7.83
C VAL A 50 10.05 -10.70 -9.00
N GLU A 51 11.32 -11.11 -9.00
CA GLU A 51 11.89 -11.99 -10.03
C GLU A 51 11.17 -13.34 -10.09
N LYS A 52 10.85 -13.92 -8.94
CA LYS A 52 10.27 -15.26 -8.85
C LYS A 52 8.77 -15.31 -9.08
N PHE A 53 8.01 -14.34 -8.58
CA PHE A 53 6.56 -14.37 -8.58
C PHE A 53 5.92 -13.33 -9.50
N GLY A 54 6.71 -12.40 -10.02
CA GLY A 54 6.28 -11.29 -10.86
C GLY A 54 5.84 -10.06 -10.07
N SER A 55 6.07 -8.88 -10.65
CA SER A 55 5.72 -7.58 -10.04
C SER A 55 4.24 -7.43 -9.72
N GLU A 56 3.36 -8.15 -10.44
CA GLU A 56 1.90 -8.12 -10.22
C GLU A 56 1.46 -8.84 -8.93
N LYS A 57 2.36 -9.55 -8.27
CA LYS A 57 2.09 -10.33 -7.05
C LYS A 57 2.66 -9.70 -5.78
N ILE A 58 3.56 -8.74 -5.94
CA ILE A 58 4.30 -8.13 -4.84
C ILE A 58 3.88 -6.67 -4.67
N VAL A 59 3.50 -6.33 -3.45
CA VAL A 59 3.22 -4.95 -3.01
C VAL A 59 4.23 -4.59 -1.93
N VAL A 60 4.74 -3.38 -1.95
CA VAL A 60 5.53 -2.85 -0.83
C VAL A 60 4.66 -1.89 -0.01
N GLY A 61 4.52 -2.19 1.28
CA GLY A 61 3.90 -1.31 2.26
C GLY A 61 4.95 -0.34 2.82
N ILE A 62 4.70 0.96 2.69
CA ILE A 62 5.52 2.02 3.24
C ILE A 62 4.68 2.78 4.26
N ASP A 63 4.95 2.55 5.52
CA ASP A 63 4.35 3.28 6.62
C ASP A 63 5.33 4.37 7.05
N ALA A 64 4.89 5.62 7.09
CA ALA A 64 5.76 6.75 7.42
C ALA A 64 5.16 7.65 8.50
N MET A 65 6.01 8.20 9.34
CA MET A 65 5.71 9.27 10.28
C MET A 65 6.72 10.39 10.09
N ASN A 66 6.24 11.62 9.90
CA ASN A 66 7.11 12.77 9.62
C ASN A 66 8.08 12.50 8.45
N GLU A 67 7.57 11.89 7.38
CA GLU A 67 8.31 11.51 6.16
C GLU A 67 9.36 10.40 6.34
N MET A 68 9.58 9.88 7.56
CA MET A 68 10.51 8.78 7.83
C MET A 68 9.79 7.44 7.91
N VAL A 69 10.38 6.40 7.32
CA VAL A 69 9.81 5.06 7.29
C VAL A 69 9.78 4.46 8.70
N ALA A 70 8.62 3.95 9.10
CA ALA A 70 8.44 3.21 10.33
C ALA A 70 8.40 1.70 10.06
N THR A 71 8.85 0.92 11.02
CA THR A 71 8.92 -0.54 10.95
C THR A 71 8.35 -1.19 12.21
N GLU A 72 8.28 -2.53 12.22
CA GLU A 72 7.84 -3.36 13.35
C GLU A 72 6.45 -2.94 13.90
N GLY A 73 5.49 -2.71 12.99
CA GLY A 73 4.16 -2.27 13.42
C GLY A 73 4.15 -0.88 14.06
N TRP A 74 4.99 0.02 13.52
CA TRP A 74 5.14 1.44 13.93
C TRP A 74 5.85 1.64 15.27
N LEU A 75 6.50 0.61 15.80
CA LEU A 75 7.24 0.69 17.06
C LEU A 75 8.65 1.28 16.88
N GLU A 76 9.20 1.18 15.68
CA GLU A 76 10.53 1.67 15.36
C GLU A 76 10.45 2.68 14.21
N SER A 77 11.16 3.80 14.34
CA SER A 77 11.41 4.76 13.27
C SER A 77 12.78 4.51 12.67
N SER A 78 12.91 4.71 11.36
CA SER A 78 14.21 4.67 10.67
C SER A 78 14.64 6.07 10.23
N ASP A 79 15.91 6.20 9.82
CA ASP A 79 16.43 7.43 9.21
C ASP A 79 16.25 7.44 7.67
N VAL A 80 15.42 6.54 7.14
CA VAL A 80 15.17 6.43 5.70
C VAL A 80 13.91 7.19 5.33
N HIS A 81 14.04 8.12 4.40
CA HIS A 81 12.90 8.86 3.87
C HIS A 81 12.03 7.95 2.99
N TYR A 82 10.70 8.09 3.07
CA TYR A 82 9.76 7.21 2.37
C TYR A 82 9.93 7.22 0.84
N ILE A 83 10.31 8.35 0.26
CA ILE A 83 10.59 8.48 -1.19
C ILE A 83 11.84 7.67 -1.57
N ASP A 84 12.89 7.71 -0.74
CA ASP A 84 14.13 6.97 -1.02
C ASP A 84 13.87 5.46 -1.02
N LEU A 85 13.08 4.97 -0.05
CA LEU A 85 12.66 3.57 -0.04
C LEU A 85 11.83 3.22 -1.27
N ALA A 86 10.86 4.07 -1.64
CA ALA A 86 10.02 3.82 -2.81
C ALA A 86 10.85 3.74 -4.09
N ASN A 87 11.76 4.67 -4.34
CA ASN A 87 12.63 4.66 -5.52
C ASN A 87 13.52 3.42 -5.57
N LYS A 88 14.12 3.03 -4.43
CA LYS A 88 14.91 1.80 -4.33
C LYS A 88 14.09 0.55 -4.65
N MET A 89 12.82 0.52 -4.24
CA MET A 89 11.93 -0.60 -4.53
C MET A 89 11.47 -0.61 -6.00
N VAL A 90 11.23 0.56 -6.60
CA VAL A 90 10.98 0.69 -8.05
C VAL A 90 12.16 0.14 -8.85
N GLU A 91 13.39 0.45 -8.48
CA GLU A 91 14.60 -0.10 -9.08
C GLU A 91 14.71 -1.63 -8.91
N SER A 92 14.13 -2.18 -7.85
CA SER A 92 14.02 -3.61 -7.61
C SER A 92 12.87 -4.28 -8.38
N GLY A 93 12.15 -3.52 -9.23
CA GLY A 93 11.06 -4.01 -10.07
C GLY A 93 9.67 -4.03 -9.41
N VAL A 94 9.53 -3.44 -8.23
CA VAL A 94 8.22 -3.29 -7.55
C VAL A 94 7.38 -2.28 -8.30
N LYS A 95 6.10 -2.63 -8.56
CA LYS A 95 5.13 -1.76 -9.22
C LYS A 95 4.01 -1.26 -8.32
N TYR A 96 3.72 -1.96 -7.21
CA TYR A 96 2.60 -1.64 -6.35
C TYR A 96 3.07 -1.24 -4.97
N PHE A 97 2.54 -0.11 -4.50
CA PHE A 97 2.86 0.46 -3.19
C PHE A 97 1.59 0.79 -2.43
N ILE A 98 1.57 0.48 -1.15
CA ILE A 98 0.61 1.04 -0.20
C ILE A 98 1.37 2.04 0.65
N PHE A 99 0.98 3.30 0.59
CA PHE A 99 1.58 4.35 1.42
C PHE A 99 0.62 4.75 2.54
N THR A 100 1.08 4.62 3.78
CA THR A 100 0.33 5.00 4.99
C THR A 100 1.03 6.15 5.71
N ASP A 101 0.38 7.30 5.82
CA ASP A 101 0.76 8.29 6.82
C ASP A 101 0.19 7.84 8.18
N ILE A 102 1.07 7.38 9.07
CA ILE A 102 0.71 6.86 10.39
C ILE A 102 0.00 7.92 11.23
N SER A 103 0.38 9.20 11.09
CA SER A 103 -0.24 10.29 11.84
C SER A 103 -1.71 10.50 11.48
N LYS A 104 -2.12 10.03 10.30
CA LYS A 104 -3.48 10.11 9.77
C LYS A 104 -4.29 8.84 10.01
N ASP A 105 -3.61 7.68 10.21
CA ASP A 105 -4.33 6.41 10.29
C ASP A 105 -5.33 6.38 11.43
N GLY A 106 -6.53 5.93 11.13
CA GLY A 106 -7.64 5.85 12.08
C GLY A 106 -8.23 7.19 12.55
N THR A 107 -7.72 8.36 12.09
CA THR A 107 -8.16 9.69 12.58
C THR A 107 -9.41 10.23 11.88
N LEU A 108 -9.73 9.78 10.66
CA LEU A 108 -10.77 10.35 9.80
C LEU A 108 -10.54 11.86 9.51
N SER A 109 -9.27 12.25 9.33
CA SER A 109 -8.88 13.66 9.10
C SER A 109 -8.52 13.95 7.63
N GLY A 110 -8.81 13.03 6.74
CA GLY A 110 -8.40 13.08 5.34
C GLY A 110 -7.01 12.49 5.10
N VAL A 111 -6.74 12.11 3.84
CA VAL A 111 -5.44 11.59 3.41
C VAL A 111 -4.37 12.70 3.39
N ASN A 112 -3.11 12.34 3.52
CA ASN A 112 -2.01 13.29 3.38
C ASN A 112 -1.70 13.54 1.89
N ARG A 113 -2.46 14.47 1.30
CA ARG A 113 -2.37 14.80 -0.14
C ARG A 113 -0.98 15.26 -0.56
N GLU A 114 -0.27 15.98 0.33
CA GLU A 114 1.06 16.50 0.04
C GLU A 114 2.08 15.37 -0.11
N GLN A 115 2.13 14.44 0.86
CA GLN A 115 3.07 13.32 0.80
C GLN A 115 2.73 12.34 -0.32
N LEU A 116 1.44 12.07 -0.57
CA LEU A 116 0.99 11.24 -1.68
C LEU A 116 1.39 11.83 -3.04
N LYS A 117 1.23 13.15 -3.21
CA LYS A 117 1.64 13.83 -4.45
C LYS A 117 3.15 13.79 -4.62
N LYS A 118 3.92 14.08 -3.57
CA LYS A 118 5.40 13.98 -3.62
C LYS A 118 5.85 12.57 -4.03
N LEU A 119 5.19 11.52 -3.50
CA LEU A 119 5.51 10.14 -3.83
C LEU A 119 5.17 9.80 -5.29
N ALA A 120 4.01 10.24 -5.77
CA ALA A 120 3.59 10.05 -7.15
C ALA A 120 4.55 10.75 -8.13
N ASP A 121 4.91 11.99 -7.85
CA ASP A 121 5.85 12.77 -8.65
C ASP A 121 7.25 12.11 -8.65
N ALA A 122 7.75 11.66 -7.49
CA ALA A 122 9.07 11.06 -7.36
C ALA A 122 9.20 9.70 -8.05
N THR A 123 8.11 8.95 -8.17
CA THR A 123 8.10 7.66 -8.87
C THR A 123 7.86 7.77 -10.38
N GLU A 124 7.57 8.98 -10.88
CA GLU A 124 7.46 9.31 -12.31
C GLU A 124 6.51 8.39 -13.10
N GLY A 125 5.39 7.99 -12.48
CA GLY A 125 4.42 7.07 -13.10
C GLY A 125 4.88 5.61 -13.19
N ARG A 126 6.04 5.26 -12.61
CA ARG A 126 6.56 3.88 -12.55
C ARG A 126 5.90 3.04 -11.45
N ALA A 127 5.13 3.67 -10.57
CA ALA A 127 4.51 3.02 -9.41
C ALA A 127 2.99 3.21 -9.40
N ASN A 128 2.29 2.14 -9.06
CA ASN A 128 0.88 2.11 -8.73
C ASN A 128 0.72 2.34 -7.22
N ILE A 129 0.36 3.55 -6.82
CA ILE A 129 0.28 3.95 -5.41
C ILE A 129 -1.15 3.81 -4.91
N VAL A 130 -1.31 3.12 -3.77
CA VAL A 130 -2.55 3.02 -3.00
C VAL A 130 -2.41 3.89 -1.76
N ALA A 131 -3.30 4.86 -1.61
CA ALA A 131 -3.34 5.72 -0.43
C ALA A 131 -3.94 4.99 0.77
N SER A 132 -3.32 5.13 1.94
CA SER A 132 -3.77 4.58 3.22
C SER A 132 -3.58 5.60 4.35
N GLY A 133 -4.45 5.52 5.34
CA GLY A 133 -4.44 6.41 6.50
C GLY A 133 -5.30 7.66 6.31
N GLY A 134 -6.23 7.89 7.22
CA GLY A 134 -7.04 9.11 7.32
C GLY A 134 -8.25 9.21 6.42
N VAL A 135 -8.46 8.34 5.45
CA VAL A 135 -9.61 8.39 4.51
C VAL A 135 -10.92 8.58 5.25
N HIS A 136 -11.65 9.65 4.91
CA HIS A 136 -12.85 10.07 5.63
C HIS A 136 -14.10 10.14 4.75
N THR A 137 -14.06 10.91 3.66
CA THR A 137 -15.22 11.18 2.80
C THR A 137 -14.92 10.92 1.33
N MET A 138 -15.94 11.12 0.46
CA MET A 138 -15.76 11.05 -0.99
C MET A 138 -14.74 12.05 -1.52
N ASP A 139 -14.54 13.19 -0.86
CA ASP A 139 -13.53 14.18 -1.28
C ASP A 139 -12.10 13.61 -1.25
N ASP A 140 -11.82 12.66 -0.34
CA ASP A 140 -10.53 11.97 -0.31
C ASP A 140 -10.38 11.01 -1.50
N ILE A 141 -11.46 10.30 -1.85
CA ILE A 141 -11.48 9.39 -3.00
C ILE A 141 -11.26 10.18 -4.31
N ILE A 142 -11.99 11.29 -4.45
CA ILE A 142 -11.90 12.19 -5.61
C ILE A 142 -10.46 12.72 -5.73
N ALA A 143 -9.89 13.24 -4.63
CA ALA A 143 -8.54 13.78 -4.63
C ALA A 143 -7.49 12.72 -4.98
N CYS A 144 -7.61 11.49 -4.46
CA CYS A 144 -6.70 10.40 -4.81
C CYS A 144 -6.77 10.06 -6.30
N LYS A 145 -7.96 10.02 -6.88
CA LYS A 145 -8.15 9.77 -8.31
C LYS A 145 -7.59 10.90 -9.17
N GLU A 146 -7.83 12.17 -8.79
CA GLU A 146 -7.29 13.35 -9.50
C GLU A 146 -5.75 13.40 -9.46
N MET A 147 -5.14 12.89 -8.40
CA MET A 147 -3.67 12.71 -8.32
C MET A 147 -3.16 11.54 -9.15
N GLY A 148 -4.02 10.78 -9.83
CA GLY A 148 -3.64 9.61 -10.62
C GLY A 148 -3.23 8.40 -9.78
N LEU A 149 -3.64 8.32 -8.52
CA LEU A 149 -3.33 7.19 -7.66
C LEU A 149 -4.08 5.93 -8.10
N TYR A 150 -3.47 4.79 -7.92
CA TYR A 150 -4.02 3.49 -8.32
C TYR A 150 -5.24 3.07 -7.47
N GLY A 151 -5.27 3.46 -6.20
CA GLY A 151 -6.35 3.10 -5.30
C GLY A 151 -6.28 3.77 -3.95
N THR A 152 -7.28 3.45 -3.11
CA THR A 152 -7.42 4.03 -1.77
C THR A 152 -7.95 2.98 -0.81
N ILE A 153 -7.33 2.82 0.35
CA ILE A 153 -7.81 1.92 1.41
C ILE A 153 -8.81 2.66 2.28
N CYS A 154 -10.05 2.18 2.27
CA CYS A 154 -11.14 2.69 3.07
C CYS A 154 -11.41 1.73 4.24
N GLY A 155 -10.96 2.07 5.42
CA GLY A 155 -11.15 1.28 6.64
C GLY A 155 -12.23 1.86 7.54
N LYS A 156 -11.80 2.67 8.52
CA LYS A 156 -12.66 3.23 9.57
C LYS A 156 -13.84 4.05 9.04
N SER A 157 -13.66 4.75 7.92
CA SER A 157 -14.72 5.55 7.28
C SER A 157 -15.96 4.72 6.89
N ILE A 158 -15.76 3.49 6.40
CA ILE A 158 -16.86 2.58 6.07
C ILE A 158 -17.57 2.12 7.34
N TYR A 159 -16.83 1.70 8.37
CA TYR A 159 -17.42 1.23 9.63
C TYR A 159 -18.14 2.34 10.42
N LYS A 160 -17.72 3.61 10.23
CA LYS A 160 -18.36 4.78 10.84
C LYS A 160 -19.47 5.38 9.97
N GLY A 161 -19.64 4.91 8.73
CA GLY A 161 -20.65 5.39 7.80
C GLY A 161 -20.39 6.79 7.26
N THR A 162 -19.15 7.28 7.32
CA THR A 162 -18.78 8.59 6.77
C THR A 162 -18.47 8.52 5.27
N LEU A 163 -18.28 7.31 4.75
CA LEU A 163 -18.06 7.01 3.33
C LEU A 163 -18.99 5.90 2.89
N ASP A 164 -19.78 6.11 1.84
CA ASP A 164 -20.55 5.07 1.19
C ASP A 164 -19.66 4.28 0.21
N LEU A 165 -19.44 2.99 0.52
CA LEU A 165 -18.60 2.13 -0.30
C LEU A 165 -19.12 1.94 -1.72
N ARG A 166 -20.45 1.90 -1.91
CA ARG A 166 -21.05 1.72 -3.24
C ARG A 166 -20.82 2.94 -4.12
N GLU A 167 -20.93 4.14 -3.54
CA GLU A 167 -20.63 5.40 -4.22
C GLU A 167 -19.13 5.46 -4.59
N ALA A 168 -18.27 5.13 -3.65
CA ALA A 168 -16.82 5.13 -3.85
C ALA A 168 -16.38 4.16 -4.97
N VAL A 169 -16.92 2.92 -4.98
CA VAL A 169 -16.64 1.93 -6.02
C VAL A 169 -17.14 2.42 -7.37
N LYS A 170 -18.40 2.90 -7.46
CA LYS A 170 -18.96 3.43 -8.70
C LYS A 170 -18.12 4.58 -9.28
N TYR A 171 -17.62 5.47 -8.42
CA TYR A 171 -16.75 6.57 -8.85
C TYR A 171 -15.37 6.08 -9.34
N ALA A 172 -14.83 5.03 -8.72
CA ALA A 172 -13.53 4.47 -9.09
C ALA A 172 -13.55 3.73 -10.44
N GLU A 173 -14.70 3.14 -10.83
CA GLU A 173 -14.86 2.37 -12.08
C GLU A 173 -15.01 3.24 -13.34
N VAL A 174 -15.28 4.53 -13.22
CA VAL A 174 -15.44 5.51 -14.31
C VAL A 174 -14.11 6.21 -14.57
#